data_899403c81c9a86dcca34abf2be55f3f9
#
_entry.id   899403c81c9a86dcca34abf2be55f3f9
#
_cell.length_a   1.000
_cell.length_b   1.000
_cell.length_c   1.000
_cell.angle_alpha   90.00
_cell.angle_beta   90.00
_cell.angle_gamma   90.00
#
_symmetry.space_group_name_H-M   'P 1'
#
loop_
_entity.id
_entity.type
_entity.pdbx_description
1 polymer ?
#
loop_
_entity_poly.entity_id
_entity_poly.type
_entity_poly.pdbx_seq_one_letter_code
_entity_poly.pdbx_strand_id
1 'polypeptide(L)'
;QPPRVHTGLCDPSCTAKMGPADDEMAVVDPETMQVHGVEGLYIADASVMPIITNGNIYAPVIMLAEKAADLIKGEKPLDPIDIPFYRAKQGMPLYAEGEEVRDHVNAIPGADH
;
A
#
# COMPACT_ATOMS: atom_id res chain seq x y z
N GLN A 1 11.18 3.20 -39.22
CA GLN A 1 11.30 3.99 -37.99
C GLN A 1 11.96 3.11 -36.95
N PRO A 2 13.00 3.55 -36.26
CA PRO A 2 13.56 2.79 -35.16
C PRO A 2 12.50 2.67 -34.05
N PRO A 3 12.48 1.56 -33.29
CA PRO A 3 11.56 1.41 -32.18
C PRO A 3 11.77 2.57 -31.20
N ARG A 4 10.70 3.27 -30.85
CA ARG A 4 10.74 4.27 -29.78
C ARG A 4 11.05 3.52 -28.50
N VAL A 5 12.27 3.63 -28.02
CA VAL A 5 12.61 3.25 -26.65
C VAL A 5 11.86 4.25 -25.76
N HIS A 6 10.74 3.84 -25.23
CA HIS A 6 10.12 4.57 -24.12
C HIS A 6 11.05 4.36 -22.90
N THR A 7 11.97 5.30 -22.71
CA THR A 7 12.59 5.51 -21.41
C THR A 7 11.52 6.13 -20.49
N GLY A 8 10.48 5.34 -20.21
CA GLY A 8 9.61 5.66 -19.11
C GLY A 8 10.46 5.49 -17.85
N LEU A 9 10.44 6.48 -16.97
CA LEU A 9 10.79 6.29 -15.57
C LEU A 9 9.79 5.27 -15.02
N CYS A 10 10.09 3.99 -15.21
CA CYS A 10 9.34 2.91 -14.60
C CYS A 10 9.90 2.78 -13.19
N ASP A 11 9.19 3.33 -12.22
CA ASP A 11 9.40 2.96 -10.83
C ASP A 11 8.84 1.53 -10.66
N PRO A 12 9.69 0.48 -10.61
CA PRO A 12 9.22 -0.89 -10.48
C PRO A 12 8.46 -1.02 -9.15
N SER A 13 7.24 -1.50 -9.21
CA SER A 13 6.38 -1.67 -8.05
C SER A 13 5.59 -2.97 -8.13
N CYS A 14 5.06 -3.44 -7.01
CA CYS A 14 4.17 -4.61 -6.93
C CYS A 14 4.80 -5.95 -7.33
N THR A 15 6.11 -6.06 -7.47
CA THR A 15 6.80 -7.28 -7.93
C THR A 15 7.05 -8.30 -6.82
N ALA A 16 6.97 -7.90 -5.56
CA ALA A 16 7.09 -8.73 -4.36
C ALA A 16 5.95 -8.37 -3.38
N LYS A 17 4.71 -8.36 -3.89
CA LYS A 17 3.56 -7.82 -3.16
C LYS A 17 3.42 -8.42 -1.77
N MET A 18 3.01 -7.58 -0.82
CA MET A 18 2.62 -8.05 0.50
C MET A 18 1.22 -8.67 0.47
N GLY A 19 0.99 -9.62 1.34
CA GLY A 19 -0.29 -10.28 1.51
C GLY A 19 -0.23 -11.39 2.54
N PRO A 20 -1.39 -11.96 2.91
CA PRO A 20 -1.46 -13.04 3.90
C PRO A 20 -0.78 -14.31 3.37
N ALA A 21 -0.39 -15.20 4.27
CA ALA A 21 0.38 -16.41 3.96
C ALA A 21 -0.39 -17.45 3.09
N ASP A 22 -1.70 -17.35 2.99
CA ASP A 22 -2.55 -18.16 2.13
C ASP A 22 -2.70 -17.62 0.70
N ASP A 23 -2.20 -16.41 0.41
CA ASP A 23 -2.08 -15.89 -0.94
C ASP A 23 -0.79 -16.40 -1.59
N GLU A 24 -0.89 -17.34 -2.53
CA GLU A 24 0.24 -17.92 -3.25
C GLU A 24 1.11 -16.91 -3.99
N MET A 25 0.57 -15.72 -4.28
CA MET A 25 1.27 -14.63 -4.95
C MET A 25 1.90 -13.64 -3.97
N ALA A 26 1.64 -13.74 -2.67
CA ALA A 26 2.23 -12.88 -1.67
C ALA A 26 3.66 -13.32 -1.35
N VAL A 27 4.57 -12.36 -1.35
CA VAL A 27 5.99 -12.57 -1.05
C VAL A 27 6.33 -12.10 0.36
N VAL A 28 5.64 -11.06 0.85
CA VAL A 28 5.97 -10.37 2.11
C VAL A 28 4.77 -10.37 3.05
N ASP A 29 5.02 -10.66 4.30
CA ASP A 29 4.04 -10.51 5.38
C ASP A 29 3.80 -9.01 5.68
N PRO A 30 2.55 -8.51 5.56
CA PRO A 30 2.25 -7.10 5.79
C PRO A 30 2.41 -6.64 7.24
N GLU A 31 2.42 -7.56 8.22
CA GLU A 31 2.56 -7.23 9.65
C GLU A 31 4.01 -7.10 10.08
N THR A 32 4.91 -7.83 9.44
CA THR A 32 6.33 -7.90 9.83
C THR A 32 7.28 -7.37 8.77
N MET A 33 6.83 -7.20 7.53
CA MET A 33 7.64 -6.89 6.35
C MET A 33 8.69 -7.96 6.01
N GLN A 34 8.55 -9.15 6.59
CA GLN A 34 9.43 -10.30 6.37
C GLN A 34 8.98 -11.12 5.16
N VAL A 35 9.92 -11.67 4.44
CA VAL A 35 9.61 -12.60 3.33
C VAL A 35 9.04 -13.90 3.88
N HIS A 36 7.92 -14.35 3.34
CA HIS A 36 7.31 -15.62 3.75
C HIS A 36 8.28 -16.80 3.65
N GLY A 37 8.38 -17.57 4.72
CA GLY A 37 9.22 -18.78 4.76
C GLY A 37 10.74 -18.53 4.88
N VAL A 38 11.18 -17.29 5.03
CA VAL A 38 12.60 -16.94 5.17
C VAL A 38 12.80 -16.06 6.40
N GLU A 39 13.56 -16.54 7.37
CA GLU A 39 13.87 -15.76 8.56
C GLU A 39 14.90 -14.66 8.28
N GLY A 40 14.68 -13.47 8.84
CA GLY A 40 15.63 -12.36 8.81
C GLY A 40 15.76 -11.64 7.46
N LEU A 41 14.92 -11.98 6.48
CA LEU A 41 14.88 -11.29 5.18
C LEU A 41 13.66 -10.39 5.12
N TYR A 42 13.89 -9.10 4.89
CA TYR A 42 12.86 -8.06 4.80
C TYR A 42 12.90 -7.34 3.47
N ILE A 43 11.73 -6.90 2.99
CA ILE A 43 11.62 -6.05 1.80
C ILE A 43 10.79 -4.83 2.19
N ALA A 44 11.31 -3.61 1.93
CA ALA A 44 10.71 -2.35 2.37
C ALA A 44 10.77 -1.26 1.29
N ASP A 45 10.46 -1.61 0.06
CA ASP A 45 10.41 -0.70 -1.08
C ASP A 45 9.09 -0.82 -1.85
N ALA A 46 8.96 -0.12 -2.97
CA ALA A 46 7.74 -0.12 -3.78
C ALA A 46 7.32 -1.51 -4.31
N SER A 47 8.23 -2.48 -4.32
CA SER A 47 7.93 -3.83 -4.81
C SER A 47 6.90 -4.55 -3.94
N VAL A 48 6.81 -4.21 -2.64
CA VAL A 48 5.87 -4.85 -1.71
C VAL A 48 4.44 -4.33 -1.80
N MET A 49 4.21 -3.23 -2.51
CA MET A 49 2.85 -2.69 -2.69
C MET A 49 1.95 -3.73 -3.37
N PRO A 50 0.76 -4.04 -2.82
CA PRO A 50 -0.17 -4.97 -3.47
C PRO A 50 -0.78 -4.40 -4.75
N ILE A 51 -0.96 -3.07 -4.78
CA ILE A 51 -1.43 -2.30 -5.93
C ILE A 51 -0.73 -0.94 -5.96
N ILE A 52 -0.61 -0.35 -7.15
CA ILE A 52 -0.05 0.99 -7.31
C ILE A 52 -1.01 2.02 -6.72
N THR A 53 -0.46 2.94 -5.92
CA THR A 53 -1.22 4.05 -5.36
C THR A 53 -1.58 5.08 -6.44
N ASN A 54 -2.62 5.86 -6.20
CA ASN A 54 -3.00 6.94 -7.09
C ASN A 54 -1.98 8.09 -7.01
N GLY A 55 -1.49 8.54 -8.16
CA GLY A 55 -0.48 9.60 -8.27
C GLY A 55 0.95 9.09 -8.10
N ASN A 56 1.87 9.99 -7.73
CA ASN A 56 3.28 9.67 -7.55
C ASN A 56 3.50 8.77 -6.33
N ILE A 57 4.28 7.71 -6.50
CA ILE A 57 4.52 6.71 -5.44
C ILE A 57 5.58 7.12 -4.41
N TYR A 58 6.29 8.24 -4.59
CA TYR A 58 7.40 8.64 -3.73
C TYR A 58 7.00 8.79 -2.25
N ALA A 59 5.95 9.56 -1.96
CA ALA A 59 5.49 9.74 -0.58
C ALA A 59 4.97 8.45 0.06
N PRO A 60 4.14 7.62 -0.62
CA PRO A 60 3.75 6.30 -0.12
C PRO A 60 4.93 5.36 0.14
N VAL A 61 5.97 5.37 -0.71
CA VAL A 61 7.17 4.54 -0.50
C VAL A 61 7.93 4.96 0.76
N ILE A 62 8.11 6.27 0.98
CA ILE A 62 8.75 6.76 2.21
C ILE A 62 7.95 6.35 3.44
N MET A 63 6.64 6.55 3.44
CA MET A 63 5.77 6.14 4.54
C MET A 63 5.91 4.63 4.84
N LEU A 64 5.91 3.81 3.81
CA LEU A 64 6.07 2.36 3.93
C LEU A 64 7.44 2.00 4.51
N ALA A 65 8.52 2.66 4.04
CA ALA A 65 9.87 2.41 4.51
C ALA A 65 10.07 2.81 5.99
N GLU A 66 9.50 3.93 6.42
CA GLU A 66 9.52 4.36 7.83
C GLU A 66 8.80 3.33 8.72
N LYS A 67 7.59 2.91 8.32
CA LYS A 67 6.86 1.87 9.05
C LYS A 67 7.62 0.55 9.09
N ALA A 68 8.23 0.13 8.01
CA ALA A 68 9.05 -1.08 7.96
C ALA A 68 10.28 -0.96 8.88
N ALA A 69 10.93 0.20 8.95
CA ALA A 69 12.05 0.43 9.84
C ALA A 69 11.67 0.25 11.32
N ASP A 70 10.51 0.77 11.73
CA ASP A 70 10.00 0.60 13.10
C ASP A 70 9.74 -0.87 13.40
N LEU A 71 9.09 -1.60 12.48
CA LEU A 71 8.83 -3.03 12.63
C LEU A 71 10.12 -3.85 12.75
N ILE A 72 11.11 -3.58 11.91
CA ILE A 72 12.40 -4.29 11.92
C ILE A 72 13.18 -4.01 13.22
N LYS A 73 13.10 -2.80 13.75
CA LYS A 73 13.70 -2.42 15.02
C LYS A 73 12.92 -2.94 16.24
N GLY A 74 11.69 -3.41 16.05
CA GLY A 74 10.79 -3.81 17.13
C GLY A 74 10.21 -2.61 17.89
N GLU A 75 10.17 -1.43 17.29
CA GLU A 75 9.56 -0.24 17.85
C GLU A 75 8.03 -0.29 17.70
N LYS A 76 7.31 0.29 18.66
CA LYS A 76 5.86 0.36 18.59
C LYS A 76 5.45 1.28 17.43
N PRO A 77 4.63 0.83 16.47
CA PRO A 77 4.10 1.71 15.44
C PRO A 77 3.31 2.87 16.03
N LEU A 78 3.22 3.97 15.29
CA LEU A 78 2.36 5.09 15.66
C LEU A 78 0.91 4.62 15.80
N ASP A 79 0.21 5.17 16.79
CA ASP A 79 -1.21 4.88 16.96
C ASP A 79 -2.01 5.38 15.75
N PRO A 80 -3.00 4.62 15.27
CA PRO A 80 -3.84 5.04 14.16
C PRO A 80 -4.50 6.39 14.46
N ILE A 81 -4.46 7.30 13.49
CA ILE A 81 -5.15 8.57 13.58
C ILE A 81 -6.44 8.45 12.77
N ASP A 82 -7.57 8.67 13.41
CA ASP A 82 -8.86 8.75 12.75
C ASP A 82 -9.04 10.17 12.19
N ILE A 83 -8.81 10.32 10.88
CA ILE A 83 -8.95 11.59 10.18
C ILE A 83 -10.10 11.47 9.19
N PRO A 84 -11.09 12.40 9.22
CA PRO A 84 -12.17 12.37 8.24
C PRO A 84 -11.63 12.68 6.85
N PHE A 85 -12.04 11.87 5.87
CA PHE A 85 -11.75 12.11 4.47
C PHE A 85 -12.83 12.97 3.83
N TYR A 86 -12.43 13.89 2.96
CA TYR A 86 -13.34 14.77 2.25
C TYR A 86 -13.25 14.51 0.75
N ARG A 87 -14.39 14.42 0.08
CA ARG A 87 -14.45 14.38 -1.37
C ARG A 87 -14.13 15.76 -1.92
N ALA A 88 -13.12 15.85 -2.80
CA ALA A 88 -12.68 17.11 -3.39
C ALA A 88 -13.80 17.91 -4.08
N LYS A 89 -14.80 17.22 -4.66
CA LYS A 89 -15.91 17.86 -5.40
C LYS A 89 -17.09 18.30 -4.53
N GLN A 90 -17.21 17.84 -3.31
CA GLN A 90 -18.44 18.04 -2.51
C GLN A 90 -18.18 18.59 -1.12
N GLY A 91 -16.93 18.71 -0.67
CA GLY A 91 -16.61 19.16 0.69
C GLY A 91 -17.23 18.30 1.80
N MET A 92 -17.71 17.11 1.45
CA MET A 92 -18.34 16.19 2.38
C MET A 92 -17.36 15.10 2.78
N PRO A 93 -17.39 14.64 4.03
CA PRO A 93 -16.58 13.49 4.43
C PRO A 93 -16.96 12.27 3.59
N LEU A 94 -15.98 11.40 3.31
CA LEU A 94 -16.18 10.17 2.54
C LEU A 94 -17.13 9.21 3.26
N TYR A 95 -17.16 9.25 4.58
CA TYR A 95 -18.08 8.50 5.45
C TYR A 95 -18.49 9.32 6.64
N ALA A 96 -19.67 9.02 7.17
CA ALA A 96 -20.19 9.66 8.37
C ALA A 96 -19.40 9.19 9.61
N GLU A 97 -19.39 10.02 10.64
CA GLU A 97 -18.75 9.70 11.91
C GLU A 97 -19.33 8.39 12.49
N GLY A 98 -18.47 7.40 12.71
CA GLY A 98 -18.86 6.07 13.21
C GLY A 98 -19.16 5.01 12.15
N GLU A 99 -19.04 5.33 10.88
CA GLU A 99 -19.24 4.39 9.77
C GLU A 99 -17.92 3.67 9.40
N GLU A 100 -17.95 2.34 9.28
CA GLU A 100 -16.73 1.58 8.97
C GLU A 100 -16.24 1.83 7.54
N VAL A 101 -14.93 2.02 7.38
CA VAL A 101 -14.26 2.31 6.09
C VAL A 101 -14.58 1.28 5.00
N ARG A 102 -14.84 0.03 5.39
CA ARG A 102 -15.10 -1.08 4.45
C ARG A 102 -16.39 -0.90 3.64
N ASP A 103 -17.41 -0.29 4.23
CA ASP A 103 -18.71 -0.12 3.57
C ASP A 103 -18.65 0.90 2.43
N HIS A 104 -17.69 1.83 2.48
CA HIS A 104 -17.53 2.87 1.48
C HIS A 104 -16.71 2.44 0.26
N VAL A 105 -15.78 1.49 0.42
CA VAL A 105 -15.00 0.95 -0.72
C VAL A 105 -15.93 0.18 -1.66
N ASN A 106 -16.93 -0.50 -1.12
CA ASN A 106 -17.94 -1.25 -1.89
C ASN A 106 -19.01 -0.35 -2.50
N ALA A 107 -19.11 0.91 -2.06
CA ALA A 107 -20.09 1.88 -2.58
C ALA A 107 -19.57 2.70 -3.78
N ILE A 108 -18.36 2.45 -4.25
CA ILE A 108 -17.84 3.09 -5.47
C ILE A 108 -18.47 2.39 -6.68
N PRO A 109 -19.29 3.08 -7.49
CA PRO A 109 -19.85 2.47 -8.70
C PRO A 109 -18.74 1.97 -9.63
N GLY A 110 -18.71 0.67 -9.90
CA GLY A 110 -17.68 0.04 -10.73
C GLY A 110 -16.54 -0.63 -9.98
N ALA A 111 -16.60 -0.78 -8.66
CA ALA A 111 -15.64 -1.54 -7.86
C ALA A 111 -15.90 -3.06 -7.84
N ASP A 112 -16.92 -3.51 -8.55
CA ASP A 112 -17.23 -4.93 -8.73
C ASP A 112 -16.31 -5.53 -9.80
N HIS A 113 -15.10 -5.88 -9.40
CA HIS A 113 -14.20 -6.71 -10.21
C HIS A 113 -13.44 -7.67 -9.33
#